data_d28d8a338c81c51f4d0ebe17a04375d2
#
_entry.id   d28d8a338c81c51f4d0ebe17a04375d2
#
_cell.length_a   1.000
_cell.length_b   1.000
_cell.length_c   1.000
_cell.angle_alpha   90.00
_cell.angle_beta   90.00
_cell.angle_gamma   90.00
#
_symmetry.space_group_name_H-M   'P 1'
#
loop_
_entity.id
_entity.type
_entity.pdbx_description
1 polymer ?
#
loop_
_entity_poly.entity_id
_entity_poly.type
_entity_poly.pdbx_seq_one_letter_code
_entity_poly.pdbx_strand_id
1 'polypeptide(L)'
;WAYKVDGSWTYGGVNCTDGSTTSADSNCPYPLCGSVEPPADVLGCMDFTANNFNADATVDDGSCTYDVVVDVLGCMDSTANNFNVDATVDDGSCTYDVVELTNALSLQGVMDFTVPSGGSDGKAIHLVATADIADLSVFGIGVANNGGGTDGMEYTLDSVSASSGDDILIVRSVDAMSAYFADCYSEFEIVLVGNSDISQNGDDAIELFEGETVIETFGDIDTDGTGQPWEYMDSWAYKVDGSWTYGGVNCT
;
A
#
# COMPACT_ATOMS: atom_id res chain seq x y z
N TRP A 1 -64.31 -37.09 -6.39
CA TRP A 1 -65.79 -36.96 -6.12
C TRP A 1 -66.22 -35.47 -6.20
N ALA A 2 -67.49 -35.27 -6.32
CA ALA A 2 -68.10 -33.95 -6.28
C ALA A 2 -69.36 -34.02 -5.37
N TYR A 3 -69.52 -32.99 -4.54
CA TYR A 3 -70.60 -32.88 -3.56
C TYR A 3 -71.14 -31.45 -3.48
N LYS A 4 -72.46 -31.30 -3.25
CA LYS A 4 -73.09 -29.97 -3.18
C LYS A 4 -73.26 -29.51 -1.74
N VAL A 5 -72.65 -28.34 -1.40
CA VAL A 5 -72.78 -27.68 -0.12
C VAL A 5 -73.45 -26.32 -0.39
N ASP A 6 -74.53 -25.98 0.28
CA ASP A 6 -75.22 -24.69 0.16
C ASP A 6 -75.53 -24.27 -1.31
N GLY A 7 -75.81 -25.22 -2.15
CA GLY A 7 -76.11 -24.97 -3.56
C GLY A 7 -74.94 -24.91 -4.49
N SER A 8 -73.72 -24.92 -3.98
CA SER A 8 -72.45 -24.88 -4.74
C SER A 8 -71.79 -26.27 -4.77
N TRP A 9 -71.09 -26.57 -5.88
CA TRP A 9 -70.37 -27.85 -6.03
C TRP A 9 -68.98 -27.74 -5.39
N THR A 10 -68.64 -28.67 -4.49
CA THR A 10 -67.33 -28.89 -3.93
C THR A 10 -66.77 -30.20 -4.55
N TYR A 11 -65.47 -30.16 -4.83
CA TYR A 11 -64.77 -31.26 -5.52
C TYR A 11 -63.59 -31.73 -4.65
N GLY A 12 -63.45 -33.05 -4.52
CA GLY A 12 -62.34 -33.68 -3.80
C GLY A 12 -61.01 -33.71 -4.59
N GLY A 13 -60.95 -33.00 -5.72
CA GLY A 13 -59.81 -33.01 -6.63
C GLY A 13 -59.73 -34.19 -7.57
N VAL A 14 -58.77 -34.19 -8.45
CA VAL A 14 -58.51 -35.31 -9.39
C VAL A 14 -57.49 -36.27 -8.72
N ASN A 15 -57.71 -37.60 -9.00
CA ASN A 15 -56.86 -38.67 -8.46
C ASN A 15 -56.79 -38.76 -6.93
N CYS A 16 -57.90 -38.51 -6.25
CA CYS A 16 -58.06 -38.68 -4.80
C CYS A 16 -58.05 -40.16 -4.32
N THR A 17 -57.46 -41.04 -5.06
CA THR A 17 -57.37 -42.45 -4.69
C THR A 17 -55.96 -42.69 -4.13
N ASP A 18 -55.86 -42.78 -2.84
CA ASP A 18 -54.58 -42.95 -2.09
C ASP A 18 -54.37 -44.39 -1.60
N GLY A 19 -55.19 -45.33 -2.12
CA GLY A 19 -55.13 -46.73 -1.70
C GLY A 19 -55.87 -47.02 -0.39
N SER A 20 -56.54 -46.04 0.21
CA SER A 20 -57.36 -46.23 1.42
C SER A 20 -58.60 -47.07 1.14
N THR A 21 -58.91 -47.90 2.10
CA THR A 21 -60.12 -48.80 1.99
C THR A 21 -61.35 -48.26 2.73
N THR A 22 -61.12 -47.19 3.51
CA THR A 22 -62.20 -46.51 4.25
C THR A 22 -62.12 -45.01 4.05
N SER A 23 -63.23 -44.27 4.24
CA SER A 23 -63.25 -42.82 4.16
C SER A 23 -62.42 -42.17 5.26
N ALA A 24 -62.28 -42.83 6.39
CA ALA A 24 -61.47 -42.30 7.55
C ALA A 24 -60.00 -42.31 7.28
N ASP A 25 -59.51 -43.20 6.41
CA ASP A 25 -58.06 -43.35 6.08
C ASP A 25 -57.69 -42.64 4.79
N SER A 26 -58.62 -41.98 4.15
CA SER A 26 -58.43 -41.32 2.84
C SER A 26 -57.97 -39.90 2.96
N ASN A 27 -56.98 -39.50 2.15
CA ASN A 27 -56.53 -38.11 2.01
C ASN A 27 -57.62 -37.17 1.45
N CYS A 28 -58.73 -37.73 0.91
CA CYS A 28 -59.88 -36.97 0.43
C CYS A 28 -61.19 -37.65 0.80
N PRO A 29 -61.53 -37.70 2.11
CA PRO A 29 -62.74 -38.36 2.57
C PRO A 29 -64.00 -37.72 1.97
N TYR A 30 -65.04 -38.59 1.64
CA TYR A 30 -66.29 -38.05 1.20
C TYR A 30 -67.01 -37.37 2.35
N PRO A 31 -67.57 -36.17 2.22
CA PRO A 31 -68.06 -35.33 3.34
C PRO A 31 -69.18 -35.92 4.20
N LEU A 32 -69.90 -36.91 3.69
CA LEU A 32 -70.99 -37.61 4.43
C LEU A 32 -70.49 -38.71 5.39
N CYS A 33 -69.19 -39.07 5.31
CA CYS A 33 -68.66 -40.20 6.06
C CYS A 33 -67.91 -39.80 7.35
N GLY A 34 -68.15 -38.65 7.84
CA GLY A 34 -67.56 -38.09 9.05
C GLY A 34 -66.94 -36.73 8.78
N SER A 35 -67.22 -35.78 9.62
CA SER A 35 -66.55 -34.45 9.60
C SER A 35 -65.15 -34.63 10.07
N VAL A 36 -64.21 -34.93 9.17
CA VAL A 36 -62.81 -34.57 9.40
C VAL A 36 -62.75 -33.08 9.03
N GLU A 37 -62.83 -32.23 9.99
CA GLU A 37 -62.51 -30.84 9.87
C GLU A 37 -61.07 -30.80 9.29
N PRO A 38 -60.80 -30.11 8.16
CA PRO A 38 -59.43 -30.00 7.69
C PRO A 38 -58.57 -29.48 8.85
N PRO A 39 -57.34 -29.98 9.02
CA PRO A 39 -56.48 -29.47 10.08
C PRO A 39 -56.46 -27.95 10.00
N ALA A 40 -56.68 -27.30 11.14
CA ALA A 40 -56.69 -25.84 11.20
C ALA A 40 -55.37 -25.32 10.64
N ASP A 41 -55.46 -24.28 9.81
CA ASP A 41 -54.28 -23.63 9.30
C ASP A 41 -53.39 -23.18 10.46
N VAL A 42 -52.13 -23.59 10.42
CA VAL A 42 -51.10 -23.11 11.35
C VAL A 42 -50.42 -21.91 10.69
N LEU A 43 -50.73 -20.76 11.22
CA LEU A 43 -50.12 -19.50 10.75
C LEU A 43 -48.71 -19.35 11.30
N GLY A 44 -47.78 -18.81 10.50
CA GLY A 44 -46.41 -18.52 10.92
C GLY A 44 -45.48 -18.22 9.77
N CYS A 45 -44.29 -17.79 10.05
CA CYS A 45 -43.25 -17.54 9.07
C CYS A 45 -42.81 -18.86 8.40
N MET A 46 -42.91 -18.93 7.08
CA MET A 46 -42.49 -20.07 6.28
C MET A 46 -41.14 -19.89 5.57
N ASP A 47 -40.44 -18.76 5.77
CA ASP A 47 -39.12 -18.57 5.24
C ASP A 47 -38.08 -19.16 6.21
N PHE A 48 -37.40 -20.24 5.77
CA PHE A 48 -36.37 -20.91 6.57
C PHE A 48 -35.13 -20.04 6.89
N THR A 49 -34.98 -18.91 6.20
CA THR A 49 -33.88 -17.96 6.47
C THR A 49 -34.24 -16.91 7.54
N ALA A 50 -35.51 -16.83 7.93
CA ALA A 50 -35.97 -15.91 8.95
C ALA A 50 -35.66 -16.42 10.36
N ASN A 51 -35.43 -15.47 11.30
CA ASN A 51 -35.11 -15.76 12.70
C ASN A 51 -36.25 -16.50 13.43
N ASN A 52 -37.49 -16.31 13.00
CA ASN A 52 -38.70 -16.88 13.56
C ASN A 52 -39.37 -17.90 12.65
N PHE A 53 -38.58 -18.60 11.81
CA PHE A 53 -39.10 -19.68 10.99
C PHE A 53 -39.92 -20.69 11.82
N ASN A 54 -41.12 -21.03 11.36
CA ASN A 54 -41.99 -22.03 11.96
C ASN A 54 -42.18 -23.22 11.01
N ALA A 55 -41.50 -24.33 11.33
CA ALA A 55 -41.57 -25.54 10.50
C ALA A 55 -42.97 -26.21 10.48
N ASP A 56 -43.85 -25.88 11.44
CA ASP A 56 -45.19 -26.41 11.52
C ASP A 56 -46.24 -25.50 10.81
N ALA A 57 -45.81 -24.32 10.31
CA ALA A 57 -46.69 -23.42 9.60
C ALA A 57 -47.16 -24.04 8.29
N THR A 58 -48.49 -23.96 8.03
CA THR A 58 -49.12 -24.38 6.79
C THR A 58 -49.54 -23.18 5.94
N VAL A 59 -49.57 -21.98 6.51
CA VAL A 59 -49.85 -20.70 5.85
C VAL A 59 -48.92 -19.65 6.34
N ASP A 60 -48.26 -18.96 5.41
CA ASP A 60 -47.42 -17.82 5.73
C ASP A 60 -48.30 -16.63 6.16
N ASP A 61 -48.04 -16.08 7.34
CA ASP A 61 -48.78 -14.96 7.91
C ASP A 61 -48.05 -13.61 7.74
N GLY A 62 -46.91 -13.60 7.06
CA GLY A 62 -46.07 -12.41 6.85
C GLY A 62 -45.30 -11.95 8.11
N SER A 63 -45.22 -12.80 9.14
CA SER A 63 -44.56 -12.46 10.41
C SER A 63 -43.03 -12.66 10.40
N CYS A 64 -42.45 -13.02 9.27
CA CYS A 64 -41.00 -13.27 9.14
C CYS A 64 -40.19 -12.09 9.64
N THR A 65 -39.21 -12.38 10.49
CA THR A 65 -38.25 -11.39 11.01
C THR A 65 -36.83 -11.79 10.63
N TYR A 66 -36.03 -10.78 10.34
CA TYR A 66 -34.63 -10.98 9.94
C TYR A 66 -33.71 -10.08 10.78
N ASP A 67 -32.46 -10.50 10.98
CA ASP A 67 -31.47 -9.64 11.59
C ASP A 67 -31.22 -8.43 10.72
N VAL A 68 -31.31 -7.25 11.29
CA VAL A 68 -30.89 -6.03 10.63
C VAL A 68 -29.38 -5.95 10.80
N VAL A 69 -28.64 -6.25 9.71
CA VAL A 69 -27.21 -5.92 9.67
C VAL A 69 -27.14 -4.39 9.59
N VAL A 70 -26.76 -3.78 10.69
CA VAL A 70 -26.48 -2.33 10.70
C VAL A 70 -25.06 -2.18 10.18
N ASP A 71 -24.90 -1.52 9.03
CA ASP A 71 -23.59 -1.17 8.53
C ASP A 71 -22.90 -0.23 9.53
N VAL A 72 -21.72 -0.61 9.97
CA VAL A 72 -20.84 0.23 10.77
C VAL A 72 -19.88 0.92 9.83
N LEU A 73 -20.08 2.22 9.64
CA LEU A 73 -19.21 3.04 8.80
C LEU A 73 -17.92 3.39 9.53
N GLY A 74 -16.80 3.42 8.81
CA GLY A 74 -15.49 3.80 9.35
C GLY A 74 -14.35 3.41 8.42
N CYS A 75 -13.16 3.89 8.75
CA CYS A 75 -11.94 3.52 8.02
C CYS A 75 -11.61 2.04 8.18
N MET A 76 -11.48 1.32 7.07
CA MET A 76 -11.15 -0.12 7.04
C MET A 76 -9.68 -0.39 6.69
N ASP A 77 -8.86 0.63 6.49
CA ASP A 77 -7.43 0.47 6.28
C ASP A 77 -6.69 0.38 7.61
N SER A 78 -6.09 -0.80 7.88
CA SER A 78 -5.37 -1.07 9.13
C SER A 78 -4.09 -0.23 9.31
N THR A 79 -3.62 0.44 8.26
CA THR A 79 -2.46 1.34 8.31
C THR A 79 -2.85 2.78 8.62
N ALA A 80 -4.14 3.12 8.57
CA ALA A 80 -4.63 4.46 8.88
C ALA A 80 -4.65 4.73 10.39
N ASN A 81 -4.46 6.00 10.77
CA ASN A 81 -4.45 6.45 12.17
C ASN A 81 -5.79 6.24 12.88
N ASN A 82 -6.88 6.25 12.12
CA ASN A 82 -8.25 6.12 12.60
C ASN A 82 -8.92 4.80 12.15
N PHE A 83 -8.12 3.75 11.95
CA PHE A 83 -8.66 2.42 11.65
C PHE A 83 -9.74 2.00 12.65
N ASN A 84 -10.88 1.56 12.13
CA ASN A 84 -12.00 1.06 12.92
C ASN A 84 -12.20 -0.44 12.66
N VAL A 85 -11.77 -1.27 13.62
CA VAL A 85 -11.87 -2.75 13.54
C VAL A 85 -13.33 -3.24 13.46
N ASP A 86 -14.30 -2.46 13.93
CA ASP A 86 -15.72 -2.80 13.92
C ASP A 86 -16.44 -2.33 12.63
N ALA A 87 -15.74 -1.58 11.75
CA ALA A 87 -16.33 -1.12 10.49
C ALA A 87 -16.65 -2.31 9.57
N THR A 88 -17.85 -2.29 9.00
CA THR A 88 -18.32 -3.24 8.00
C THR A 88 -18.41 -2.62 6.61
N VAL A 89 -18.34 -1.28 6.53
CA VAL A 89 -18.34 -0.51 5.29
C VAL A 89 -17.34 0.62 5.41
N ASP A 90 -16.43 0.73 4.45
CA ASP A 90 -15.49 1.85 4.37
C ASP A 90 -16.24 3.13 3.96
N ASP A 91 -16.09 4.18 4.76
CA ASP A 91 -16.73 5.49 4.52
C ASP A 91 -15.76 6.52 3.91
N GLY A 92 -14.53 6.12 3.58
CA GLY A 92 -13.50 7.01 3.04
C GLY A 92 -12.91 7.98 4.06
N SER A 93 -13.12 7.76 5.36
CA SER A 93 -12.65 8.66 6.43
C SER A 93 -11.21 8.38 6.87
N CYS A 94 -10.49 7.46 6.21
CA CYS A 94 -9.12 7.12 6.58
C CYS A 94 -8.21 8.34 6.62
N THR A 95 -7.47 8.47 7.70
CA THR A 95 -6.47 9.53 7.89
C THR A 95 -5.09 8.92 8.12
N TYR A 96 -4.08 9.59 7.57
CA TYR A 96 -2.68 9.17 7.65
C TYR A 96 -1.82 10.31 8.15
N ASP A 97 -0.70 10.00 8.80
CA ASP A 97 0.28 11.01 9.16
C ASP A 97 0.86 11.62 7.87
N VAL A 98 0.79 12.93 7.76
CA VAL A 98 1.50 13.66 6.72
C VAL A 98 2.94 13.83 7.24
N VAL A 99 3.89 13.10 6.67
CA VAL A 99 5.30 13.38 6.88
C VAL A 99 5.61 14.68 6.15
N GLU A 100 5.72 15.79 6.89
CA GLU A 100 6.20 17.05 6.30
C GLU A 100 7.69 16.89 6.02
N LEU A 101 8.07 17.00 4.73
CA LEU A 101 9.46 16.96 4.32
C LEU A 101 10.18 18.21 4.84
N THR A 102 11.32 18.01 5.48
CA THR A 102 12.13 19.12 6.02
C THR A 102 12.97 19.79 4.95
N ASN A 103 13.37 19.03 3.92
CA ASN A 103 14.36 19.41 2.92
C ASN A 103 15.65 19.94 3.58
N ALA A 104 15.98 19.37 4.74
CA ALA A 104 17.11 19.83 5.56
C ALA A 104 18.46 19.35 5.04
N LEU A 105 18.48 18.52 3.99
CA LEU A 105 19.68 18.00 3.35
C LEU A 105 19.64 18.31 1.86
N SER A 106 20.79 18.60 1.25
CA SER A 106 20.92 18.91 -0.18
C SER A 106 22.14 18.21 -0.77
N LEU A 107 22.03 17.80 -2.04
CA LEU A 107 23.17 17.35 -2.84
C LEU A 107 24.11 18.54 -3.07
N GLN A 108 25.41 18.37 -2.80
CA GLN A 108 26.45 19.37 -3.02
C GLN A 108 27.45 18.92 -4.08
N GLY A 109 27.75 17.61 -4.16
CA GLY A 109 28.68 17.07 -5.12
C GLY A 109 28.48 15.60 -5.41
N VAL A 110 28.89 15.17 -6.59
CA VAL A 110 28.96 13.76 -6.99
C VAL A 110 30.32 13.47 -7.62
N MET A 111 30.89 12.30 -7.34
CA MET A 111 32.27 11.97 -7.71
C MET A 111 32.38 10.55 -8.21
N ASP A 112 33.15 10.39 -9.28
CA ASP A 112 33.58 9.11 -9.83
C ASP A 112 35.07 9.21 -10.17
N PHE A 113 35.93 9.13 -9.13
CA PHE A 113 37.39 9.29 -9.31
C PHE A 113 38.08 7.97 -9.60
N THR A 114 39.16 8.01 -10.39
CA THR A 114 40.04 6.87 -10.65
C THR A 114 41.11 6.67 -9.60
N VAL A 115 40.86 7.07 -8.38
CA VAL A 115 41.85 7.02 -7.27
C VAL A 115 41.54 5.84 -6.33
N PRO A 116 42.56 5.13 -5.82
CA PRO A 116 44.02 5.26 -6.15
C PRO A 116 44.37 4.60 -7.50
N SER A 117 43.49 3.78 -8.07
CA SER A 117 43.80 2.98 -9.28
C SER A 117 42.59 2.59 -10.10
N GLY A 118 41.50 3.35 -10.06
CA GLY A 118 40.22 3.03 -10.69
C GLY A 118 39.36 2.08 -9.86
N GLY A 119 38.18 1.75 -10.34
CA GLY A 119 37.17 0.93 -9.66
C GLY A 119 36.27 1.78 -8.76
N SER A 120 35.77 1.19 -7.67
CA SER A 120 34.75 1.84 -6.83
C SER A 120 35.28 2.73 -5.73
N ASP A 121 36.60 2.71 -5.44
CA ASP A 121 37.18 3.38 -4.26
C ASP A 121 37.07 4.89 -4.31
N GLY A 122 37.08 5.49 -5.51
CA GLY A 122 36.97 6.91 -5.74
C GLY A 122 35.52 7.44 -5.87
N LYS A 123 34.51 6.60 -5.66
CA LYS A 123 33.11 7.00 -5.72
C LYS A 123 32.69 7.65 -4.41
N ALA A 124 32.09 8.84 -4.49
CA ALA A 124 31.59 9.56 -3.34
C ALA A 124 30.41 10.47 -3.70
N ILE A 125 29.60 10.77 -2.69
CA ILE A 125 28.52 11.76 -2.78
C ILE A 125 28.70 12.75 -1.62
N HIS A 126 28.69 14.03 -1.94
CA HIS A 126 28.79 15.12 -1.00
C HIS A 126 27.42 15.75 -0.78
N LEU A 127 27.01 15.84 0.46
CA LEU A 127 25.77 16.46 0.90
C LEU A 127 26.08 17.63 1.84
N VAL A 128 25.18 18.58 1.93
CA VAL A 128 25.25 19.65 2.92
C VAL A 128 23.95 19.73 3.73
N ALA A 129 24.09 19.84 5.05
CA ALA A 129 22.96 20.07 5.93
C ALA A 129 22.51 21.54 5.84
N THR A 130 21.28 21.79 5.38
CA THR A 130 20.72 23.15 5.25
C THR A 130 20.03 23.63 6.52
N ALA A 131 19.79 22.72 7.47
CA ALA A 131 19.25 22.95 8.81
C ALA A 131 19.80 21.90 9.77
N ASP A 132 19.56 22.06 11.09
CA ASP A 132 19.90 21.03 12.07
C ASP A 132 19.07 19.78 11.84
N ILE A 133 19.74 18.61 11.78
CA ILE A 133 19.15 17.30 11.56
C ILE A 133 19.46 16.44 12.78
N ALA A 134 18.41 15.95 13.47
CA ALA A 134 18.60 15.12 14.66
C ALA A 134 19.07 13.71 14.31
N ASP A 135 18.64 13.17 13.15
CA ASP A 135 18.94 11.82 12.70
C ASP A 135 18.99 11.79 11.16
N LEU A 136 20.19 11.56 10.61
CA LEU A 136 20.38 11.46 9.15
C LEU A 136 19.74 10.21 8.55
N SER A 137 19.37 9.20 9.34
CA SER A 137 18.78 7.96 8.81
C SER A 137 17.38 8.13 8.20
N VAL A 138 16.77 9.31 8.34
CA VAL A 138 15.54 9.65 7.60
C VAL A 138 15.82 10.00 6.13
N PHE A 139 17.10 10.20 5.76
CA PHE A 139 17.54 10.48 4.40
C PHE A 139 18.25 9.27 3.77
N GLY A 140 18.33 9.29 2.46
CA GLY A 140 19.07 8.27 1.72
C GLY A 140 19.35 8.66 0.29
N ILE A 141 20.10 7.80 -0.40
CA ILE A 141 20.55 7.98 -1.77
C ILE A 141 20.01 6.84 -2.65
N GLY A 142 19.58 7.18 -3.85
CA GLY A 142 19.36 6.26 -4.96
C GLY A 142 20.26 6.62 -6.14
N VAL A 143 20.70 5.63 -6.91
CA VAL A 143 21.52 5.78 -8.11
C VAL A 143 20.73 5.27 -9.31
N ALA A 144 20.23 6.17 -10.17
CA ALA A 144 19.52 5.80 -11.39
C ALA A 144 20.52 5.42 -12.48
N ASN A 145 20.84 4.13 -12.55
CA ASN A 145 21.88 3.61 -13.44
C ASN A 145 21.46 3.69 -14.91
N ASN A 146 22.33 4.34 -15.74
CA ASN A 146 22.23 4.38 -17.20
C ASN A 146 20.84 4.81 -17.74
N GLY A 147 20.13 5.70 -17.06
CA GLY A 147 18.82 6.18 -17.46
C GLY A 147 17.70 5.14 -17.32
N GLY A 148 17.85 4.21 -16.41
CA GLY A 148 16.87 3.14 -16.12
C GLY A 148 15.64 3.58 -15.32
N GLY A 149 15.60 4.85 -14.90
CA GLY A 149 14.59 5.37 -13.98
C GLY A 149 15.00 5.19 -12.52
N THR A 150 14.13 5.60 -11.61
CA THR A 150 14.37 5.43 -10.18
C THR A 150 14.20 3.97 -9.73
N ASP A 151 15.13 3.48 -8.92
CA ASP A 151 15.03 2.20 -8.20
C ASP A 151 14.61 2.43 -6.72
N GLY A 152 14.32 3.67 -6.35
CA GLY A 152 14.03 4.08 -4.99
C GLY A 152 15.28 4.34 -4.16
N MET A 153 15.11 4.45 -2.84
CA MET A 153 16.22 4.66 -1.92
C MET A 153 16.99 3.34 -1.72
N GLU A 154 18.26 3.31 -2.16
CA GLU A 154 19.12 2.13 -2.11
C GLU A 154 20.09 2.15 -0.92
N TYR A 155 20.53 3.33 -0.52
CA TYR A 155 21.43 3.54 0.63
C TYR A 155 20.78 4.50 1.64
N THR A 156 20.42 4.00 2.82
CA THR A 156 19.98 4.83 3.95
C THR A 156 21.21 5.35 4.69
N LEU A 157 21.22 6.65 5.02
CA LEU A 157 22.31 7.25 5.77
C LEU A 157 22.37 6.69 7.21
N ASP A 158 23.55 6.76 7.82
CA ASP A 158 23.75 6.31 9.21
C ASP A 158 22.96 7.20 10.19
N SER A 159 22.51 6.60 11.31
CA SER A 159 21.82 7.33 12.39
C SER A 159 22.79 8.17 13.20
N VAL A 160 23.11 9.36 12.67
CA VAL A 160 23.92 10.40 13.32
C VAL A 160 23.24 11.75 13.13
N SER A 161 23.52 12.72 14.00
CA SER A 161 23.02 14.09 13.85
C SER A 161 23.95 14.93 12.99
N ALA A 162 23.40 15.95 12.31
CA ALA A 162 24.15 16.99 11.61
C ALA A 162 23.66 18.37 12.03
N SER A 163 24.56 19.33 12.06
CA SER A 163 24.23 20.74 12.28
C SER A 163 24.09 21.48 10.95
N SER A 164 23.33 22.56 10.95
CA SER A 164 23.18 23.38 9.74
C SER A 164 24.57 23.90 9.29
N GLY A 165 24.90 23.60 8.05
CA GLY A 165 26.19 23.96 7.43
C GLY A 165 27.22 22.84 7.43
N ASP A 166 26.94 21.68 8.07
CA ASP A 166 27.85 20.53 8.04
C ASP A 166 27.95 19.96 6.63
N ASP A 167 29.20 19.74 6.20
CA ASP A 167 29.52 19.00 4.97
C ASP A 167 29.62 17.49 5.28
N ILE A 168 28.84 16.68 4.55
CA ILE A 168 28.71 15.24 4.77
C ILE A 168 29.22 14.52 3.54
N LEU A 169 30.21 13.66 3.69
CA LEU A 169 30.78 12.89 2.59
C LEU A 169 30.43 11.40 2.73
N ILE A 170 29.70 10.86 1.77
CA ILE A 170 29.45 9.41 1.64
C ILE A 170 30.54 8.85 0.72
N VAL A 171 31.34 7.89 1.22
CA VAL A 171 32.48 7.35 0.50
C VAL A 171 32.43 5.83 0.36
N ARG A 172 32.95 5.29 -0.74
CA ARG A 172 33.17 3.85 -0.89
C ARG A 172 34.48 3.39 -0.20
N SER A 173 35.48 4.26 -0.12
CA SER A 173 36.73 4.00 0.55
C SER A 173 37.23 5.24 1.28
N VAL A 174 37.27 5.14 2.60
CA VAL A 174 37.82 6.22 3.45
C VAL A 174 39.32 6.48 3.11
N ASP A 175 40.11 5.43 2.94
CA ASP A 175 41.53 5.53 2.64
C ASP A 175 41.78 6.22 1.30
N ALA A 176 41.05 5.88 0.26
CA ALA A 176 41.19 6.49 -1.06
C ALA A 176 40.77 7.98 -1.03
N MET A 177 39.62 8.29 -0.43
CA MET A 177 39.10 9.66 -0.43
C MET A 177 39.88 10.56 0.52
N SER A 178 40.38 10.07 1.69
CA SER A 178 41.27 10.85 2.56
C SER A 178 42.62 11.14 1.91
N ALA A 179 43.14 10.17 1.14
CA ALA A 179 44.38 10.40 0.39
C ALA A 179 44.18 11.41 -0.76
N TYR A 180 43.04 11.37 -1.43
CA TYR A 180 42.71 12.30 -2.53
C TYR A 180 42.53 13.72 -2.03
N PHE A 181 41.70 13.92 -1.01
CA PHE A 181 41.41 15.25 -0.48
C PHE A 181 42.55 15.81 0.40
N ALA A 182 43.41 14.94 0.93
CA ALA A 182 44.54 15.31 1.78
C ALA A 182 44.13 16.27 2.91
N ASP A 183 44.69 17.47 2.96
CA ASP A 183 44.39 18.43 4.01
C ASP A 183 42.93 18.91 4.00
N CYS A 184 42.26 18.88 2.83
CA CYS A 184 40.87 19.28 2.70
C CYS A 184 39.89 18.21 3.21
N TYR A 185 40.34 16.99 3.49
CA TYR A 185 39.47 15.93 4.00
C TYR A 185 38.84 16.28 5.35
N SER A 186 39.53 17.11 6.14
CA SER A 186 39.03 17.58 7.45
C SER A 186 37.92 18.63 7.36
N GLU A 187 37.62 19.14 6.17
CA GLU A 187 36.49 20.07 5.96
C GLU A 187 35.14 19.32 5.96
N PHE A 188 35.14 17.99 5.82
CA PHE A 188 33.94 17.20 5.97
C PHE A 188 33.73 16.85 7.45
N GLU A 189 32.70 17.45 8.08
CA GLU A 189 32.37 17.21 9.49
C GLU A 189 31.90 15.78 9.72
N ILE A 190 31.22 15.20 8.72
CA ILE A 190 30.66 13.84 8.79
C ILE A 190 31.14 13.05 7.58
N VAL A 191 31.72 11.87 7.83
CA VAL A 191 32.10 10.92 6.78
C VAL A 191 31.35 9.61 7.01
N LEU A 192 30.55 9.21 6.06
CA LEU A 192 29.76 7.96 6.07
C LEU A 192 30.38 6.97 5.08
N VAL A 193 30.34 5.67 5.43
CA VAL A 193 30.88 4.61 4.58
C VAL A 193 29.74 3.96 3.81
N GLY A 194 29.62 4.30 2.53
CA GLY A 194 28.65 3.70 1.62
C GLY A 194 28.99 2.27 1.25
N ASN A 195 27.97 1.51 0.91
CA ASN A 195 28.08 0.13 0.42
C ASN A 195 28.10 0.07 -1.12
N SER A 196 27.81 -1.13 -1.70
CA SER A 196 27.79 -1.35 -3.16
C SER A 196 26.70 -0.52 -3.90
N ASP A 197 25.74 0.02 -3.18
CA ASP A 197 24.63 0.77 -3.76
C ASP A 197 25.05 2.19 -4.16
N ILE A 198 26.17 2.70 -3.56
CA ILE A 198 26.86 3.90 -4.07
C ILE A 198 27.69 3.48 -5.29
N SER A 199 26.99 3.26 -6.42
CA SER A 199 27.50 2.54 -7.59
C SER A 199 27.77 3.42 -8.81
N GLN A 200 27.42 4.71 -8.75
CA GLN A 200 27.54 5.64 -9.86
C GLN A 200 28.89 5.54 -10.60
N ASN A 201 28.88 5.61 -11.91
CA ASN A 201 30.08 5.46 -12.76
C ASN A 201 30.33 6.66 -13.70
N GLY A 202 29.77 7.83 -13.33
CA GLY A 202 29.99 9.09 -14.02
C GLY A 202 28.97 9.47 -15.09
N ASP A 203 28.07 8.57 -15.42
CA ASP A 203 26.94 8.79 -16.32
C ASP A 203 25.58 8.48 -15.69
N ASP A 204 25.57 8.21 -14.38
CA ASP A 204 24.37 7.91 -13.59
C ASP A 204 23.82 9.15 -12.90
N ALA A 205 22.50 9.26 -12.85
CA ALA A 205 21.82 10.26 -12.05
C ALA A 205 21.75 9.84 -10.57
N ILE A 206 21.71 10.82 -9.67
CA ILE A 206 21.67 10.61 -8.21
C ILE A 206 20.41 11.25 -7.67
N GLU A 207 19.67 10.50 -6.87
CA GLU A 207 18.49 10.96 -6.15
C GLU A 207 18.78 11.05 -4.66
N LEU A 208 18.40 12.15 -4.03
CA LEU A 208 18.39 12.34 -2.58
C LEU A 208 16.95 12.18 -2.09
N PHE A 209 16.79 11.29 -1.12
CA PHE A 209 15.49 10.98 -0.53
C PHE A 209 15.37 11.53 0.89
N GLU A 210 14.17 11.93 1.27
CA GLU A 210 13.72 12.06 2.67
C GLU A 210 12.52 11.13 2.87
N GLY A 211 12.67 10.09 3.69
CA GLY A 211 11.77 8.95 3.71
C GLY A 211 11.69 8.28 2.33
N GLU A 212 10.50 8.10 1.81
CA GLU A 212 10.26 7.50 0.47
C GLU A 212 10.17 8.55 -0.66
N THR A 213 10.38 9.83 -0.33
CA THR A 213 10.18 10.94 -1.27
C THR A 213 11.50 11.46 -1.79
N VAL A 214 11.66 11.57 -3.11
CA VAL A 214 12.79 12.25 -3.73
C VAL A 214 12.66 13.75 -3.46
N ILE A 215 13.67 14.35 -2.80
CA ILE A 215 13.71 15.78 -2.50
C ILE A 215 14.66 16.55 -3.41
N GLU A 216 15.63 15.87 -4.02
CA GLU A 216 16.54 16.46 -4.99
C GLU A 216 17.10 15.40 -5.94
N THR A 217 17.38 15.80 -7.20
CA THR A 217 18.00 14.94 -8.21
C THR A 217 19.15 15.67 -8.90
N PHE A 218 20.27 14.96 -9.05
CA PHE A 218 21.35 15.30 -9.96
C PHE A 218 21.24 14.49 -11.23
N GLY A 219 21.36 15.12 -12.41
CA GLY A 219 21.22 14.45 -13.70
C GLY A 219 19.75 14.25 -14.12
N ASP A 220 19.52 13.28 -14.99
CA ASP A 220 18.19 12.89 -15.51
C ASP A 220 18.07 11.38 -15.34
N ILE A 221 17.15 10.92 -14.51
CA ILE A 221 16.96 9.50 -14.17
C ILE A 221 16.54 8.63 -15.35
N ASP A 222 15.93 9.23 -16.38
CA ASP A 222 15.44 8.53 -17.58
C ASP A 222 16.41 8.62 -18.76
N THR A 223 17.60 9.22 -18.54
CA THR A 223 18.60 9.46 -19.60
C THR A 223 19.96 8.93 -19.17
N ASP A 224 20.56 8.04 -19.97
CA ASP A 224 21.96 7.67 -19.86
C ASP A 224 22.85 8.92 -20.03
N GLY A 225 23.67 9.22 -19.00
CA GLY A 225 24.49 10.41 -18.96
C GLY A 225 25.66 10.43 -19.92
N THR A 226 25.98 9.30 -20.57
CA THR A 226 27.08 9.21 -21.55
C THR A 226 26.92 10.26 -22.65
N GLY A 227 27.88 11.19 -22.74
CA GLY A 227 27.87 12.29 -23.72
C GLY A 227 26.89 13.43 -23.38
N GLN A 228 26.24 13.39 -22.24
CA GLN A 228 25.38 14.48 -21.78
C GLN A 228 26.19 15.61 -21.13
N PRO A 229 25.65 16.82 -21.04
CA PRO A 229 26.35 17.95 -20.41
C PRO A 229 26.65 17.75 -18.92
N TRP A 230 26.00 16.80 -18.27
CA TRP A 230 26.15 16.49 -16.85
C TRP A 230 27.00 15.23 -16.59
N GLU A 231 27.61 14.63 -17.62
CA GLU A 231 28.55 13.50 -17.48
C GLU A 231 29.76 13.91 -16.62
N TYR A 232 30.13 13.03 -15.64
CA TYR A 232 31.24 13.23 -14.71
C TYR A 232 32.15 12.00 -14.61
N MET A 233 32.24 11.21 -15.69
CA MET A 233 33.07 10.00 -15.74
C MET A 233 34.54 10.33 -15.42
N ASP A 234 35.14 9.56 -14.51
CA ASP A 234 36.48 9.79 -13.97
C ASP A 234 36.67 11.23 -13.51
N SER A 235 35.65 11.83 -12.85
CA SER A 235 35.58 13.25 -12.56
C SER A 235 34.59 13.56 -11.45
N TRP A 236 34.06 14.78 -11.45
CA TRP A 236 33.13 15.30 -10.46
C TRP A 236 32.14 16.29 -11.05
N ALA A 237 31.00 16.42 -10.38
CA ALA A 237 30.14 17.59 -10.45
C ALA A 237 29.97 18.18 -9.04
N TYR A 238 29.94 19.51 -8.95
CA TYR A 238 29.84 20.24 -7.68
C TYR A 238 28.98 21.50 -7.84
N LYS A 239 28.18 21.84 -6.85
CA LYS A 239 27.35 23.05 -6.86
C LYS A 239 28.13 24.28 -6.42
N VAL A 240 28.07 25.34 -7.24
CA VAL A 240 28.52 26.67 -6.92
C VAL A 240 27.34 27.62 -7.07
N ASP A 241 26.99 28.34 -6.01
CA ASP A 241 25.84 29.25 -5.97
C ASP A 241 24.53 28.57 -6.48
N GLY A 242 24.29 27.31 -6.11
CA GLY A 242 23.12 26.53 -6.49
C GLY A 242 23.12 25.97 -7.92
N SER A 243 24.20 26.20 -8.69
CA SER A 243 24.36 25.69 -10.06
C SER A 243 25.45 24.64 -10.17
N TRP A 244 25.20 23.56 -10.90
CA TRP A 244 26.20 22.52 -11.11
C TRP A 244 27.35 22.97 -11.99
N THR A 245 28.56 22.68 -11.54
CA THR A 245 29.84 22.88 -12.24
C THR A 245 30.53 21.53 -12.39
N TYR A 246 31.19 21.29 -13.49
CA TYR A 246 31.76 19.99 -13.85
C TYR A 246 33.27 20.07 -14.04
N GLY A 247 33.99 19.06 -13.57
CA GLY A 247 35.41 18.89 -13.79
C GLY A 247 35.74 18.46 -15.24
N GLY A 248 34.73 17.95 -15.95
CA GLY A 248 34.89 17.35 -17.27
C GLY A 248 35.34 15.89 -17.18
N VAL A 249 35.02 15.09 -18.22
CA VAL A 249 35.37 13.67 -18.24
C VAL A 249 36.88 13.44 -18.21
N ASN A 250 37.34 12.40 -17.49
CA ASN A 250 38.74 12.01 -17.35
C ASN A 250 39.65 13.11 -16.78
N CYS A 251 39.18 13.89 -15.79
CA CYS A 251 40.00 14.89 -15.17
C CYS A 251 40.77 14.43 -13.91
N THR A 252 40.65 13.14 -13.52
CA THR A 252 41.38 12.50 -12.41
C THR A 252 42.23 11.32 -12.85
#